data_6293e0b6ed8ed8f658635b7286d1ac41
#
_entry.id   6293e0b6ed8ed8f658635b7286d1ac41
#
_cell.length_a   1.000
_cell.length_b   1.000
_cell.length_c   1.000
_cell.angle_alpha   90.00
_cell.angle_beta   90.00
_cell.angle_gamma   90.00
#
_symmetry.space_group_name_H-M   'P 1'
#
loop_
_entity.id
_entity.type
_entity.pdbx_description
1 polymer ?
#
loop_
_entity_poly.entity_id
_entity_poly.type
_entity_poly.pdbx_seq_one_letter_code
_entity_poly.pdbx_strand_id
1 'polypeptide(L)'
;NISYFSYFCFRFRTKLIRNLLKSMKEVTFIRRNIEKWKETEKIVEQAVGLSPDRLADAYTDLTADLAFAQTHFPTSRITIYLNNLASALHNEIYRNKREKWTRIITFWTQEVPQTMYDAHRELLVSFIIFVASALIGVLSAANDPDFVRLILGNGYVDMTLDNIANGEPMAVYNGSDEVPMFLGITLNNVMVSFNCFAMGLLTSFGTGYMLLSNGIMIGAFQTFFYQHGLLWESTLAVWLHGTLEIWAIIVAGAA
;
A
#
# COMPACT_ATOMS: atom_id res chain seq x y z
N ASN A 1 -32.38 -18.28 -68.61
CA ASN A 1 -30.95 -18.45 -68.19
C ASN A 1 -30.07 -17.18 -68.31
N ILE A 2 -30.50 -16.20 -69.11
CA ILE A 2 -29.73 -14.93 -69.29
C ILE A 2 -29.81 -14.02 -68.05
N SER A 3 -30.95 -14.05 -67.30
CA SER A 3 -31.15 -13.22 -66.10
C SER A 3 -30.25 -13.61 -64.94
N TYR A 4 -29.98 -14.89 -64.71
CA TYR A 4 -29.09 -15.38 -63.64
C TYR A 4 -27.60 -15.02 -63.88
N PHE A 5 -27.17 -15.09 -65.12
CA PHE A 5 -25.79 -14.73 -65.50
C PHE A 5 -25.53 -13.22 -65.35
N SER A 6 -26.49 -12.40 -65.73
CA SER A 6 -26.43 -10.94 -65.56
C SER A 6 -26.39 -10.53 -64.08
N TYR A 7 -27.21 -11.19 -63.23
CA TYR A 7 -27.22 -10.96 -61.79
C TYR A 7 -25.90 -11.38 -61.12
N PHE A 8 -25.35 -12.53 -61.53
CA PHE A 8 -24.08 -13.03 -61.03
C PHE A 8 -22.90 -12.09 -61.42
N CYS A 9 -22.82 -11.63 -62.66
CA CYS A 9 -21.85 -10.68 -63.12
C CYS A 9 -21.93 -9.32 -62.41
N PHE A 10 -23.16 -8.83 -62.14
CA PHE A 10 -23.38 -7.58 -61.41
C PHE A 10 -22.90 -7.70 -59.96
N ARG A 11 -23.25 -8.80 -59.29
CA ARG A 11 -22.85 -9.06 -57.91
C ARG A 11 -21.32 -9.25 -57.77
N PHE A 12 -20.70 -9.90 -58.75
CA PHE A 12 -19.25 -10.07 -58.76
C PHE A 12 -18.52 -8.74 -59.01
N ARG A 13 -19.02 -7.93 -59.93
CA ARG A 13 -18.46 -6.60 -60.24
C ARG A 13 -18.62 -5.66 -59.03
N THR A 14 -19.72 -5.63 -58.33
CA THR A 14 -19.93 -4.82 -57.12
C THR A 14 -19.03 -5.26 -55.97
N LYS A 15 -18.84 -6.57 -55.78
CA LYS A 15 -17.92 -7.12 -54.78
C LYS A 15 -16.48 -6.77 -55.07
N LEU A 16 -16.06 -6.84 -56.35
CA LEU A 16 -14.69 -6.47 -56.80
C LEU A 16 -14.42 -4.99 -56.58
N ILE A 17 -15.32 -4.10 -56.97
CA ILE A 17 -15.20 -2.65 -56.77
C ILE A 17 -15.13 -2.32 -55.29
N ARG A 18 -15.96 -2.94 -54.43
CA ARG A 18 -15.96 -2.74 -53.00
C ARG A 18 -14.62 -3.16 -52.39
N ASN A 19 -14.07 -4.30 -52.80
CA ASN A 19 -12.75 -4.76 -52.34
C ASN A 19 -11.60 -3.83 -52.78
N LEU A 20 -11.65 -3.32 -54.00
CA LEU A 20 -10.66 -2.35 -54.51
C LEU A 20 -10.72 -1.03 -53.74
N LEU A 21 -11.93 -0.50 -53.48
CA LEU A 21 -12.09 0.71 -52.67
C LEU A 21 -11.62 0.53 -51.23
N LYS A 22 -11.86 -0.66 -50.67
CA LYS A 22 -11.38 -1.01 -49.32
C LYS A 22 -9.85 -1.08 -49.29
N SER A 23 -9.23 -1.69 -50.29
CA SER A 23 -7.79 -1.79 -50.42
C SER A 23 -7.12 -0.41 -50.62
N MET A 24 -7.73 0.48 -51.40
CA MET A 24 -7.22 1.85 -51.58
C MET A 24 -7.28 2.66 -50.26
N LYS A 25 -8.34 2.50 -49.47
CA LYS A 25 -8.46 3.16 -48.16
C LYS A 25 -7.42 2.63 -47.18
N GLU A 26 -7.16 1.34 -47.20
CA GLU A 26 -6.14 0.71 -46.38
C GLU A 26 -4.73 1.20 -46.72
N VAL A 27 -4.36 1.24 -48.00
CA VAL A 27 -3.04 1.77 -48.44
C VAL A 27 -2.85 3.23 -48.02
N THR A 28 -3.92 4.02 -48.11
CA THR A 28 -3.88 5.43 -47.69
C THR A 28 -3.68 5.55 -46.16
N PHE A 29 -4.35 4.72 -45.38
CA PHE A 29 -4.18 4.67 -43.93
C PHE A 29 -2.76 4.27 -43.52
N ILE A 30 -2.19 3.24 -44.15
CA ILE A 30 -0.81 2.81 -43.91
C ILE A 30 0.16 3.94 -44.26
N ARG A 31 0.05 4.52 -45.46
CA ARG A 31 0.96 5.58 -45.91
C ARG A 31 0.96 6.78 -44.97
N ARG A 32 -0.18 7.08 -44.36
CA ARG A 32 -0.35 8.24 -43.49
C ARG A 32 0.26 8.03 -42.10
N ASN A 33 0.33 6.78 -41.64
CA ASN A 33 0.70 6.47 -40.26
C ASN A 33 2.00 5.65 -40.15
N ILE A 34 2.56 5.16 -41.22
CA ILE A 34 3.72 4.24 -41.22
C ILE A 34 4.92 4.80 -40.47
N GLU A 35 5.21 6.10 -40.62
CA GLU A 35 6.37 6.71 -39.95
C GLU A 35 6.17 6.77 -38.45
N LYS A 36 4.97 7.05 -37.98
CA LYS A 36 4.59 7.00 -36.53
C LYS A 36 4.77 5.59 -35.98
N TRP A 37 4.36 4.57 -36.72
CA TRP A 37 4.50 3.18 -36.25
C TRP A 37 5.95 2.71 -36.22
N LYS A 38 6.78 3.14 -37.18
CA LYS A 38 8.22 2.88 -37.15
C LYS A 38 8.92 3.59 -35.99
N GLU A 39 8.46 4.77 -35.60
CA GLU A 39 8.95 5.45 -34.42
C GLU A 39 8.56 4.67 -33.16
N THR A 40 7.33 4.16 -33.08
CA THR A 40 6.88 3.30 -32.00
C THR A 40 7.68 1.98 -31.93
N GLU A 41 8.04 1.36 -33.04
CA GLU A 41 8.94 0.19 -33.06
C GLU A 41 10.31 0.53 -32.43
N LYS A 42 10.90 1.66 -32.76
CA LYS A 42 12.16 2.11 -32.15
C LYS A 42 12.01 2.36 -30.66
N ILE A 43 10.86 2.90 -30.24
CA ILE A 43 10.53 3.09 -28.81
C ILE A 43 10.50 1.74 -28.10
N VAL A 44 9.89 0.70 -28.69
CA VAL A 44 9.86 -0.66 -28.12
C VAL A 44 11.27 -1.26 -28.04
N GLU A 45 12.07 -1.12 -29.10
CA GLU A 45 13.44 -1.63 -29.14
C GLU A 45 14.38 -0.93 -28.14
N GLN A 46 14.17 0.36 -27.88
CA GLN A 46 14.98 1.21 -27.01
C GLN A 46 14.31 1.52 -25.66
N ALA A 47 13.30 0.74 -25.26
CA ALA A 47 12.48 1.02 -24.06
C ALA A 47 13.28 1.13 -22.76
N VAL A 48 14.50 0.59 -22.72
CA VAL A 48 15.41 0.68 -21.56
C VAL A 48 15.93 2.11 -21.42
N GLY A 49 15.30 2.90 -20.54
CA GLY A 49 15.74 4.27 -20.23
C GLY A 49 14.78 5.38 -20.69
N LEU A 50 13.70 5.05 -21.38
CA LEU A 50 12.65 6.01 -21.72
C LEU A 50 11.76 6.32 -20.52
N SER A 51 11.24 7.57 -20.49
CA SER A 51 10.29 7.96 -19.45
C SER A 51 8.97 7.18 -19.59
N PRO A 52 8.31 6.80 -18.47
CA PRO A 52 7.01 6.12 -18.50
C PRO A 52 5.95 6.89 -19.30
N ASP A 53 5.98 8.21 -19.26
CA ASP A 53 5.02 9.07 -19.97
C ASP A 53 5.13 8.90 -21.48
N ARG A 54 6.35 8.85 -22.04
CA ARG A 54 6.56 8.62 -23.49
C ARG A 54 6.06 7.25 -23.94
N LEU A 55 6.20 6.22 -23.10
CA LEU A 55 5.67 4.89 -23.38
C LEU A 55 4.15 4.88 -23.36
N ALA A 56 3.54 5.58 -22.38
CA ALA A 56 2.09 5.69 -22.24
C ALA A 56 1.46 6.48 -23.43
N ASP A 57 2.07 7.59 -23.84
CA ASP A 57 1.62 8.37 -24.99
C ASP A 57 1.68 7.55 -26.29
N ALA A 58 2.80 6.87 -26.53
CA ALA A 58 2.96 5.99 -27.69
C ALA A 58 1.93 4.85 -27.69
N TYR A 59 1.61 4.29 -26.52
CA TYR A 59 0.60 3.24 -26.38
C TYR A 59 -0.81 3.74 -26.67
N THR A 60 -1.15 4.93 -26.17
CA THR A 60 -2.46 5.56 -26.40
C THR A 60 -2.69 5.84 -27.89
N ASP A 61 -1.70 6.40 -28.55
CA ASP A 61 -1.72 6.69 -29.99
C ASP A 61 -1.84 5.42 -30.83
N LEU A 62 -1.06 4.39 -30.48
CA LEU A 62 -1.06 3.13 -31.20
C LEU A 62 -2.37 2.35 -31.04
N THR A 63 -2.95 2.38 -29.85
CA THR A 63 -4.24 1.72 -29.59
C THR A 63 -5.41 2.40 -30.31
N ALA A 64 -5.35 3.71 -30.50
CA ALA A 64 -6.33 4.43 -31.33
C ALA A 64 -6.25 3.98 -32.81
N ASP A 65 -5.03 3.87 -33.36
CA ASP A 65 -4.84 3.38 -34.72
C ASP A 65 -5.24 1.90 -34.88
N LEU A 66 -4.95 1.08 -33.87
CA LEU A 66 -5.38 -0.32 -33.82
C LEU A 66 -6.91 -0.45 -33.82
N ALA A 67 -7.59 0.34 -33.00
CA ALA A 67 -9.06 0.35 -32.95
C ALA A 67 -9.68 0.75 -34.29
N PHE A 68 -9.09 1.75 -34.97
CA PHE A 68 -9.49 2.12 -36.31
C PHE A 68 -9.27 0.98 -37.32
N ALA A 69 -8.10 0.32 -37.29
CA ALA A 69 -7.77 -0.79 -38.15
C ALA A 69 -8.70 -2.00 -37.89
N GLN A 70 -9.00 -2.34 -36.67
CA GLN A 70 -9.94 -3.42 -36.30
C GLN A 70 -11.36 -3.16 -36.84
N THR A 71 -11.80 -1.89 -36.81
CA THR A 71 -13.12 -1.51 -37.30
C THR A 71 -13.20 -1.57 -38.83
N HIS A 72 -12.19 -1.07 -39.52
CA HIS A 72 -12.25 -0.88 -40.98
C HIS A 72 -11.57 -2.00 -41.78
N PHE A 73 -10.55 -2.64 -41.21
CA PHE A 73 -9.71 -3.65 -41.86
C PHE A 73 -9.50 -4.91 -41.00
N PRO A 74 -10.53 -5.53 -40.41
CA PRO A 74 -10.41 -6.55 -39.35
C PRO A 74 -9.58 -7.77 -39.76
N THR A 75 -9.53 -8.11 -41.05
CA THR A 75 -8.83 -9.28 -41.58
C THR A 75 -7.50 -8.92 -42.26
N SER A 76 -7.04 -7.68 -42.15
CA SER A 76 -5.83 -7.21 -42.77
C SER A 76 -4.58 -7.55 -41.99
N ARG A 77 -3.46 -7.68 -42.70
CA ARG A 77 -2.12 -7.83 -42.11
C ARG A 77 -1.73 -6.63 -41.25
N ILE A 78 -2.24 -5.43 -41.58
CA ILE A 78 -1.96 -4.24 -40.76
C ILE A 78 -2.56 -4.31 -39.38
N THR A 79 -3.75 -4.88 -39.24
CA THR A 79 -4.39 -5.08 -37.94
C THR A 79 -3.60 -6.05 -37.07
N ILE A 80 -3.06 -7.12 -37.66
CA ILE A 80 -2.17 -8.08 -36.97
C ILE A 80 -0.88 -7.39 -36.55
N TYR A 81 -0.28 -6.60 -37.44
CA TYR A 81 0.95 -5.85 -37.15
C TYR A 81 0.77 -4.86 -35.98
N LEU A 82 -0.28 -4.04 -36.02
CA LEU A 82 -0.58 -3.08 -34.97
C LEU A 82 -0.89 -3.77 -33.64
N ASN A 83 -1.58 -4.90 -33.66
CA ASN A 83 -1.86 -5.67 -32.46
C ASN A 83 -0.58 -6.24 -31.83
N ASN A 84 0.34 -6.75 -32.65
CA ASN A 84 1.61 -7.25 -32.17
C ASN A 84 2.47 -6.12 -31.58
N LEU A 85 2.51 -4.97 -32.24
CA LEU A 85 3.25 -3.80 -31.77
C LEU A 85 2.64 -3.24 -30.46
N ALA A 86 1.31 -3.18 -30.35
CA ALA A 86 0.62 -2.79 -29.13
C ALA A 86 0.90 -3.76 -27.97
N SER A 87 0.90 -5.07 -28.25
CA SER A 87 1.24 -6.09 -27.27
C SER A 87 2.70 -5.99 -26.81
N ALA A 88 3.63 -5.72 -27.73
CA ALA A 88 5.04 -5.52 -27.39
C ALA A 88 5.23 -4.29 -26.50
N LEU A 89 4.60 -3.16 -26.86
CA LEU A 89 4.67 -1.92 -26.08
C LEU A 89 4.01 -2.07 -24.70
N HIS A 90 2.86 -2.77 -24.64
CA HIS A 90 2.22 -3.12 -23.38
C HIS A 90 3.16 -3.92 -22.47
N ASN A 91 3.81 -4.94 -23.00
CA ASN A 91 4.76 -5.75 -22.25
C ASN A 91 5.95 -4.93 -21.74
N GLU A 92 6.43 -3.92 -22.48
CA GLU A 92 7.50 -3.04 -22.01
C GLU A 92 7.03 -2.07 -20.92
N ILE A 93 5.80 -1.54 -21.00
CA ILE A 93 5.19 -0.70 -19.95
C ILE A 93 5.05 -1.48 -18.64
N TYR A 94 4.54 -2.71 -18.72
CA TYR A 94 4.31 -3.58 -17.57
C TYR A 94 5.48 -4.50 -17.26
N ARG A 95 6.59 -4.38 -17.97
CA ARG A 95 7.80 -5.14 -17.70
C ARG A 95 8.29 -4.82 -16.32
N ASN A 96 8.08 -5.76 -15.40
CA ASN A 96 8.54 -5.70 -14.02
C ASN A 96 10.07 -5.65 -14.02
N LYS A 97 10.65 -4.45 -13.97
CA LYS A 97 12.08 -4.32 -13.69
C LYS A 97 12.29 -4.97 -12.34
N ARG A 98 12.99 -6.12 -12.31
CA ARG A 98 13.43 -6.72 -11.05
C ARG A 98 14.07 -5.60 -10.23
N GLU A 99 13.38 -5.19 -9.17
CA GLU A 99 13.88 -4.15 -8.28
C GLU A 99 15.19 -4.66 -7.68
N LYS A 100 16.22 -3.84 -7.78
CA LYS A 100 17.53 -4.17 -7.22
C LYS A 100 17.41 -4.18 -5.70
N TRP A 101 18.18 -5.01 -5.00
CA TRP A 101 18.26 -5.02 -3.54
C TRP A 101 18.55 -3.62 -2.95
N THR A 102 19.21 -2.75 -3.71
CA THR A 102 19.42 -1.33 -3.37
C THR A 102 18.10 -0.59 -3.12
N ARG A 103 16.96 -1.05 -3.66
CA ARG A 103 15.64 -0.46 -3.42
C ARG A 103 15.25 -0.52 -1.94
N ILE A 104 15.56 -1.63 -1.26
CA ILE A 104 15.29 -1.78 0.18
C ILE A 104 16.07 -0.72 0.96
N ILE A 105 17.34 -0.51 0.62
CA ILE A 105 18.17 0.52 1.27
C ILE A 105 17.61 1.92 0.98
N THR A 106 17.30 2.22 -0.28
CA THR A 106 16.70 3.51 -0.66
C THR A 106 15.37 3.76 0.03
N PHE A 107 14.53 2.73 0.15
CA PHE A 107 13.26 2.81 0.86
C PHE A 107 13.47 3.27 2.32
N TRP A 108 14.35 2.60 3.08
CA TRP A 108 14.57 2.93 4.49
C TRP A 108 15.39 4.21 4.71
N THR A 109 16.30 4.58 3.80
CA THR A 109 17.20 5.73 3.99
C THR A 109 16.68 7.03 3.36
N GLN A 110 15.77 6.97 2.42
CA GLN A 110 15.26 8.13 1.70
C GLN A 110 13.73 8.22 1.73
N GLU A 111 13.02 7.18 1.30
CA GLU A 111 11.57 7.25 1.12
C GLU A 111 10.84 7.35 2.46
N VAL A 112 11.18 6.50 3.44
CA VAL A 112 10.55 6.53 4.77
C VAL A 112 10.84 7.85 5.51
N PRO A 113 12.08 8.33 5.63
CA PRO A 113 12.36 9.63 6.26
C PRO A 113 11.68 10.79 5.56
N GLN A 114 11.64 10.80 4.23
CA GLN A 114 10.95 11.84 3.46
C GLN A 114 9.44 11.83 3.74
N THR A 115 8.80 10.65 3.70
CA THR A 115 7.37 10.51 4.00
C THR A 115 7.06 10.97 5.42
N MET A 116 7.89 10.60 6.40
CA MET A 116 7.73 11.04 7.79
C MET A 116 7.91 12.56 7.94
N TYR A 117 8.86 13.13 7.19
CA TYR A 117 9.07 14.58 7.18
C TYR A 117 7.85 15.30 6.56
N ASP A 118 7.33 14.81 5.46
CA ASP A 118 6.18 15.39 4.79
C ASP A 118 4.91 15.30 5.66
N ALA A 119 4.75 14.22 6.44
CA ALA A 119 3.66 13.98 7.39
C ALA A 119 3.95 14.43 8.83
N HIS A 120 4.92 15.34 9.04
CA HIS A 120 5.35 15.73 10.40
C HIS A 120 4.24 16.36 11.26
N ARG A 121 3.27 17.04 10.64
CA ARG A 121 2.13 17.65 11.35
C ARG A 121 1.17 16.59 11.89
N GLU A 122 0.85 15.62 11.07
CA GLU A 122 -0.01 14.48 11.40
C GLU A 122 0.65 13.63 12.49
N LEU A 123 1.96 13.39 12.39
CA LEU A 123 2.75 12.73 13.43
C LEU A 123 2.73 13.51 14.74
N LEU A 124 2.86 14.83 14.69
CA LEU A 124 2.81 15.67 15.88
C LEU A 124 1.43 15.64 16.55
N VAL A 125 0.35 15.69 15.77
CA VAL A 125 -1.03 15.59 16.29
C VAL A 125 -1.25 14.23 16.95
N SER A 126 -0.88 13.15 16.29
CA SER A 126 -0.96 11.79 16.82
C SER A 126 -0.16 11.66 18.14
N PHE A 127 1.06 12.17 18.17
CA PHE A 127 1.90 12.19 19.37
C PHE A 127 1.26 12.99 20.52
N ILE A 128 0.73 14.19 20.24
CA ILE A 128 0.05 15.02 21.26
C ILE A 128 -1.17 14.30 21.83
N ILE A 129 -1.99 13.68 20.98
CA ILE A 129 -3.16 12.90 21.40
C ILE A 129 -2.71 11.75 22.33
N PHE A 130 -1.69 11.01 21.94
CA PHE A 130 -1.16 9.90 22.71
C PHE A 130 -0.62 10.36 24.08
N VAL A 131 0.21 11.41 24.13
CA VAL A 131 0.76 11.96 25.37
C VAL A 131 -0.33 12.52 26.28
N ALA A 132 -1.30 13.27 25.73
CA ALA A 132 -2.43 13.76 26.49
C ALA A 132 -3.26 12.62 27.09
N SER A 133 -3.46 11.56 26.32
CA SER A 133 -4.15 10.35 26.79
C SER A 133 -3.38 9.64 27.92
N ALA A 134 -2.05 9.55 27.78
CA ALA A 134 -1.20 8.98 28.84
C ALA A 134 -1.27 9.81 30.13
N LEU A 135 -1.26 11.14 30.01
CA LEU A 135 -1.43 12.02 31.17
C LEU A 135 -2.80 11.85 31.85
N ILE A 136 -3.87 11.68 31.08
CA ILE A 136 -5.19 11.33 31.63
C ILE A 136 -5.11 10.02 32.39
N GLY A 137 -4.46 8.98 31.83
CA GLY A 137 -4.25 7.70 32.50
C GLY A 137 -3.48 7.84 33.83
N VAL A 138 -2.39 8.63 33.83
CA VAL A 138 -1.61 8.94 35.04
C VAL A 138 -2.46 9.62 36.11
N LEU A 139 -3.15 10.69 35.73
CA LEU A 139 -3.95 11.48 36.66
C LEU A 139 -5.12 10.65 37.24
N SER A 140 -5.78 9.88 36.39
CA SER A 140 -6.90 9.03 36.85
C SER A 140 -6.43 7.92 37.78
N ALA A 141 -5.36 7.20 37.43
CA ALA A 141 -4.81 6.14 38.26
C ALA A 141 -4.18 6.65 39.56
N ALA A 142 -3.67 7.89 39.59
CA ALA A 142 -3.13 8.50 40.81
C ALA A 142 -4.23 8.88 41.81
N ASN A 143 -5.43 9.20 41.33
CA ASN A 143 -6.54 9.64 42.19
C ASN A 143 -7.55 8.54 42.50
N ASP A 144 -7.61 7.48 41.69
CA ASP A 144 -8.58 6.39 41.86
C ASP A 144 -7.88 5.03 41.66
N PRO A 145 -7.67 4.24 42.75
CA PRO A 145 -7.08 2.91 42.65
C PRO A 145 -7.92 1.91 41.83
N ASP A 146 -9.24 2.09 41.80
CA ASP A 146 -10.12 1.21 41.00
C ASP A 146 -9.99 1.45 39.51
N PHE A 147 -9.54 2.64 39.10
CA PHE A 147 -9.28 2.96 37.72
C PHE A 147 -8.21 2.06 37.08
N VAL A 148 -7.16 1.71 37.82
CA VAL A 148 -6.12 0.78 37.37
C VAL A 148 -6.73 -0.58 37.07
N ARG A 149 -7.62 -1.07 37.93
CA ARG A 149 -8.32 -2.35 37.74
C ARG A 149 -9.29 -2.32 36.57
N LEU A 150 -9.92 -1.18 36.33
CA LEU A 150 -10.79 -0.97 35.16
C LEU A 150 -10.00 -1.07 33.84
N ILE A 151 -8.80 -0.49 33.80
CA ILE A 151 -8.00 -0.40 32.57
C ILE A 151 -7.18 -1.67 32.32
N LEU A 152 -6.48 -2.19 33.36
CA LEU A 152 -5.58 -3.34 33.21
C LEU A 152 -6.29 -4.68 33.46
N GLY A 153 -7.46 -4.65 34.06
CA GLY A 153 -8.23 -5.82 34.46
C GLY A 153 -7.84 -6.38 35.83
N ASN A 154 -8.84 -6.91 36.57
CA ASN A 154 -8.62 -7.45 37.91
C ASN A 154 -7.58 -8.57 37.92
N GLY A 155 -7.64 -9.51 36.97
CA GLY A 155 -6.73 -10.65 36.93
C GLY A 155 -5.27 -10.24 36.80
N TYR A 156 -4.97 -9.24 35.95
CA TYR A 156 -3.61 -8.73 35.79
C TYR A 156 -3.11 -8.02 37.04
N VAL A 157 -3.95 -7.17 37.66
CA VAL A 157 -3.60 -6.43 38.87
C VAL A 157 -3.36 -7.39 40.03
N ASP A 158 -4.27 -8.35 40.27
CA ASP A 158 -4.15 -9.32 41.37
C ASP A 158 -2.87 -10.17 41.18
N MET A 159 -2.63 -10.72 40.02
CA MET A 159 -1.42 -11.47 39.69
C MET A 159 -0.15 -10.65 39.94
N THR A 160 -0.16 -9.38 39.52
CA THR A 160 1.00 -8.50 39.71
C THR A 160 1.25 -8.16 41.17
N LEU A 161 0.19 -7.94 41.95
CA LEU A 161 0.30 -7.73 43.40
C LEU A 161 0.86 -8.96 44.13
N ASP A 162 0.41 -10.17 43.76
CA ASP A 162 0.96 -11.43 44.27
C ASP A 162 2.44 -11.58 43.92
N ASN A 163 2.84 -11.27 42.71
CA ASN A 163 4.26 -11.28 42.28
C ASN A 163 5.10 -10.27 43.06
N ILE A 164 4.58 -9.06 43.30
CA ILE A 164 5.24 -8.04 44.14
C ILE A 164 5.42 -8.55 45.56
N ALA A 165 4.38 -9.17 46.17
CA ALA A 165 4.44 -9.74 47.51
C ALA A 165 5.48 -10.88 47.63
N ASN A 166 5.70 -11.63 46.54
CA ASN A 166 6.68 -12.71 46.48
C ASN A 166 8.11 -12.19 46.15
N GLY A 167 8.31 -10.90 45.96
CA GLY A 167 9.61 -10.29 45.64
C GLY A 167 10.01 -10.44 44.13
N GLU A 168 9.10 -10.85 43.28
CA GLU A 168 9.32 -11.03 41.83
C GLU A 168 8.34 -10.18 41.00
N PRO A 169 8.38 -8.85 41.11
CA PRO A 169 7.39 -7.96 40.48
C PRO A 169 7.27 -8.10 38.98
N MET A 170 8.36 -8.53 38.33
CA MET A 170 8.42 -8.72 36.86
C MET A 170 8.31 -10.20 36.46
N ALA A 171 7.80 -11.08 37.35
CA ALA A 171 7.67 -12.50 37.06
C ALA A 171 6.80 -12.81 35.81
N VAL A 172 5.85 -11.92 35.48
CA VAL A 172 5.09 -11.98 34.22
C VAL A 172 6.01 -11.98 32.99
N TYR A 173 7.12 -11.26 33.08
CA TYR A 173 8.11 -11.13 32.01
C TYR A 173 9.25 -12.15 32.10
N ASN A 174 9.46 -12.78 33.27
CA ASN A 174 10.55 -13.74 33.53
C ASN A 174 10.08 -15.19 33.54
N GLY A 175 8.78 -15.45 33.60
CA GLY A 175 8.20 -16.77 33.85
C GLY A 175 7.93 -17.64 32.63
N SER A 176 8.12 -17.14 31.42
CA SER A 176 7.97 -17.90 30.17
C SER A 176 9.30 -17.94 29.42
N ASP A 177 9.50 -18.96 28.58
CA ASP A 177 10.65 -18.98 27.67
C ASP A 177 10.73 -17.63 26.92
N GLU A 178 11.89 -16.99 26.93
CA GLU A 178 12.10 -15.63 26.41
C GLU A 178 11.62 -15.44 24.96
N VAL A 179 11.79 -16.47 24.14
CA VAL A 179 11.42 -16.44 22.72
C VAL A 179 9.92 -16.45 22.49
N PRO A 180 9.11 -17.34 23.09
CA PRO A 180 7.64 -17.30 23.00
C PRO A 180 7.05 -15.99 23.51
N MET A 181 7.57 -15.45 24.60
CA MET A 181 7.09 -14.17 25.14
C MET A 181 7.42 -13.00 24.21
N PHE A 182 8.65 -12.91 23.74
CA PHE A 182 9.04 -11.88 22.77
C PHE A 182 8.15 -11.93 21.51
N LEU A 183 7.93 -13.13 20.96
CA LEU A 183 7.05 -13.30 19.80
C LEU A 183 5.60 -12.92 20.12
N GLY A 184 5.09 -13.28 21.30
CA GLY A 184 3.74 -12.94 21.74
C GLY A 184 3.53 -11.44 21.85
N ILE A 185 4.45 -10.73 22.49
CA ILE A 185 4.43 -9.26 22.61
C ILE A 185 4.53 -8.62 21.23
N THR A 186 5.49 -9.04 20.41
CA THR A 186 5.68 -8.49 19.06
C THR A 186 4.43 -8.68 18.20
N LEU A 187 3.84 -9.88 18.18
CA LEU A 187 2.62 -10.14 17.41
C LEU A 187 1.44 -9.31 17.92
N ASN A 188 1.28 -9.19 19.25
CA ASN A 188 0.23 -8.33 19.82
C ASN A 188 0.39 -6.88 19.32
N ASN A 189 1.58 -6.33 19.34
CA ASN A 189 1.82 -4.94 19.00
C ASN A 189 1.74 -4.66 17.49
N VAL A 190 2.17 -5.62 16.65
CA VAL A 190 1.89 -5.59 15.21
C VAL A 190 0.39 -5.57 14.97
N MET A 191 -0.38 -6.39 15.69
CA MET A 191 -1.84 -6.43 15.57
C MET A 191 -2.48 -5.11 16.01
N VAL A 192 -2.03 -4.52 17.12
CA VAL A 192 -2.52 -3.21 17.61
C VAL A 192 -2.22 -2.11 16.62
N SER A 193 -1.00 -2.05 16.06
CA SER A 193 -0.62 -1.07 15.04
C SER A 193 -1.43 -1.23 13.76
N PHE A 194 -1.64 -2.48 13.32
CA PHE A 194 -2.48 -2.79 12.17
C PHE A 194 -3.94 -2.40 12.39
N ASN A 195 -4.49 -2.67 13.58
CA ASN A 195 -5.85 -2.27 13.94
C ASN A 195 -5.98 -0.74 13.98
N CYS A 196 -4.97 -0.03 14.50
CA CYS A 196 -4.95 1.43 14.49
C CYS A 196 -5.03 1.97 13.06
N PHE A 197 -4.20 1.45 12.15
CA PHE A 197 -4.24 1.79 10.73
C PHE A 197 -5.57 1.42 10.07
N ALA A 198 -6.06 0.20 10.27
CA ALA A 198 -7.32 -0.27 9.69
C ALA A 198 -8.53 0.56 10.15
N MET A 199 -8.56 0.95 11.43
CA MET A 199 -9.59 1.84 11.95
C MET A 199 -9.51 3.25 11.36
N GLY A 200 -8.29 3.71 11.03
CA GLY A 200 -8.05 4.97 10.32
C GLY A 200 -8.64 4.99 8.91
N LEU A 201 -8.54 3.87 8.19
CA LEU A 201 -9.17 3.72 6.87
C LEU A 201 -10.70 3.85 6.91
N LEU A 202 -11.31 3.49 8.03
CA LEU A 202 -12.77 3.60 8.21
C LEU A 202 -13.17 5.00 8.64
N THR A 203 -12.52 5.54 9.67
CA THR A 203 -12.78 6.88 10.20
C THR A 203 -11.62 7.39 11.04
N SER A 204 -11.30 8.68 10.96
CA SER A 204 -10.31 9.34 11.85
C SER A 204 -10.66 9.19 13.34
N PHE A 205 -11.95 8.99 13.66
CA PHE A 205 -12.41 8.75 15.03
C PHE A 205 -11.91 7.40 15.57
N GLY A 206 -11.86 6.37 14.71
CA GLY A 206 -11.35 5.04 15.09
C GLY A 206 -9.88 5.08 15.49
N THR A 207 -9.06 5.78 14.71
CA THR A 207 -7.65 6.02 15.03
C THR A 207 -7.47 6.78 16.33
N GLY A 208 -8.23 7.87 16.52
CA GLY A 208 -8.23 8.64 17.77
C GLY A 208 -8.57 7.80 18.98
N TYR A 209 -9.56 6.91 18.88
CA TYR A 209 -9.91 5.97 19.95
C TYR A 209 -8.76 5.00 20.28
N MET A 210 -8.08 4.47 19.28
CA MET A 210 -6.94 3.56 19.48
C MET A 210 -5.77 4.27 20.16
N LEU A 211 -5.44 5.49 19.75
CA LEU A 211 -4.42 6.31 20.40
C LEU A 211 -4.78 6.61 21.86
N LEU A 212 -6.02 7.00 22.11
CA LEU A 212 -6.53 7.35 23.42
C LEU A 212 -6.50 6.14 24.37
N SER A 213 -7.01 5.00 23.95
CA SER A 213 -7.05 3.79 24.78
C SER A 213 -5.65 3.27 25.12
N ASN A 214 -4.73 3.24 24.15
CA ASN A 214 -3.34 2.82 24.38
C ASN A 214 -2.57 3.81 25.25
N GLY A 215 -2.76 5.11 25.05
CA GLY A 215 -2.16 6.14 25.90
C GLY A 215 -2.63 6.04 27.36
N ILE A 216 -3.95 5.96 27.59
CA ILE A 216 -4.50 5.78 28.95
C ILE A 216 -3.96 4.52 29.61
N MET A 217 -3.90 3.40 28.88
CA MET A 217 -3.38 2.14 29.38
C MET A 217 -1.93 2.27 29.87
N ILE A 218 -1.04 2.89 29.07
CA ILE A 218 0.36 3.12 29.45
C ILE A 218 0.47 4.04 30.66
N GLY A 219 -0.33 5.11 30.71
CA GLY A 219 -0.35 6.03 31.85
C GLY A 219 -0.79 5.33 33.15
N ALA A 220 -1.86 4.55 33.10
CA ALA A 220 -2.34 3.77 34.24
C ALA A 220 -1.32 2.72 34.70
N PHE A 221 -0.71 2.01 33.75
CA PHE A 221 0.31 1.00 34.02
C PHE A 221 1.53 1.59 34.74
N GLN A 222 2.11 2.65 34.24
CA GLN A 222 3.30 3.27 34.86
C GLN A 222 2.97 3.86 36.24
N THR A 223 1.79 4.42 36.44
CA THR A 223 1.34 4.95 37.74
C THR A 223 1.16 3.84 38.74
N PHE A 224 0.60 2.71 38.37
CA PHE A 224 0.46 1.54 39.22
C PHE A 224 1.82 1.07 39.76
N PHE A 225 2.81 0.89 38.92
CA PHE A 225 4.16 0.50 39.32
C PHE A 225 4.86 1.60 40.16
N TYR A 226 4.65 2.88 39.81
CA TYR A 226 5.16 4.01 40.60
C TYR A 226 4.65 3.99 42.03
N GLN A 227 3.36 3.73 42.23
CA GLN A 227 2.74 3.65 43.58
C GLN A 227 3.31 2.49 44.43
N HIS A 228 3.85 1.46 43.79
CA HIS A 228 4.49 0.32 44.46
C HIS A 228 6.03 0.46 44.58
N GLY A 229 6.61 1.62 44.18
CA GLY A 229 8.04 1.88 44.24
C GLY A 229 8.86 1.16 43.15
N LEU A 230 8.21 0.69 42.10
CA LEU A 230 8.77 -0.17 41.03
C LEU A 230 8.78 0.53 39.63
N LEU A 231 8.78 1.87 39.62
CA LEU A 231 8.75 2.64 38.36
C LEU A 231 9.96 2.32 37.47
N TRP A 232 11.13 2.18 38.05
CA TRP A 232 12.36 1.96 37.30
C TRP A 232 12.38 0.58 36.66
N GLU A 233 12.03 -0.44 37.41
CA GLU A 233 11.95 -1.82 36.96
C GLU A 233 10.91 -1.99 35.85
N SER A 234 9.71 -1.41 36.04
CA SER A 234 8.65 -1.45 35.02
C SER A 234 9.04 -0.66 33.76
N THR A 235 9.70 0.46 33.93
CA THR A 235 10.19 1.27 32.79
C THR A 235 11.20 0.47 31.98
N LEU A 236 12.20 -0.14 32.60
CA LEU A 236 13.19 -0.95 31.89
C LEU A 236 12.56 -2.15 31.20
N ALA A 237 11.63 -2.85 31.86
CA ALA A 237 10.96 -4.00 31.29
C ALA A 237 10.10 -3.64 30.05
N VAL A 238 9.35 -2.54 30.15
CA VAL A 238 8.41 -2.14 29.07
C VAL A 238 9.11 -1.36 27.97
N TRP A 239 9.96 -0.39 28.30
CA TRP A 239 10.54 0.52 27.30
C TRP A 239 11.60 -0.13 26.41
N LEU A 240 12.22 -1.22 26.86
CA LEU A 240 13.12 -1.99 26.02
C LEU A 240 12.40 -2.54 24.76
N HIS A 241 11.15 -2.95 24.91
CA HIS A 241 10.31 -3.47 23.83
C HIS A 241 9.33 -2.40 23.33
N GLY A 242 8.68 -1.69 24.26
CA GLY A 242 7.56 -0.80 24.01
C GLY A 242 7.91 0.51 23.31
N THR A 243 9.19 0.92 23.31
CA THR A 243 9.57 2.17 22.60
C THR A 243 9.23 2.07 21.12
N LEU A 244 9.62 0.99 20.46
CA LEU A 244 9.34 0.77 19.03
C LEU A 244 7.84 0.61 18.79
N GLU A 245 7.14 -0.02 19.72
CA GLU A 245 5.70 -0.31 19.65
C GLU A 245 4.87 0.95 19.79
N ILE A 246 5.19 1.80 20.77
CA ILE A 246 4.54 3.09 20.95
C ILE A 246 4.73 3.97 19.71
N TRP A 247 5.95 4.02 19.18
CA TRP A 247 6.20 4.75 17.94
C TRP A 247 5.41 4.17 16.76
N ALA A 248 5.30 2.85 16.64
CA ALA A 248 4.50 2.21 15.59
C ALA A 248 3.01 2.60 15.68
N ILE A 249 2.44 2.65 16.89
CA ILE A 249 1.05 3.10 17.10
C ILE A 249 0.89 4.58 16.74
N ILE A 250 1.83 5.44 17.14
CA ILE A 250 1.81 6.87 16.82
C ILE A 250 1.91 7.10 15.30
N VAL A 251 2.80 6.38 14.62
CA VAL A 251 2.96 6.45 13.16
C VAL A 251 1.70 5.92 12.46
N ALA A 252 1.17 4.78 12.89
CA ALA A 252 -0.08 4.24 12.36
C ALA A 252 -1.27 5.18 12.63
N GLY A 253 -1.21 5.93 13.72
CA GLY A 253 -2.20 6.95 14.07
C GLY A 253 -2.13 8.22 13.23
N ALA A 254 -1.00 8.46 12.57
CA ALA A 254 -0.79 9.63 11.70
C ALA A 254 -1.09 9.33 10.21
N ALA A 255 -1.17 8.04 9.84
CA ALA A 255 -1.42 7.59 8.47
C ALA A 255 -2.91 7.66 8.11
#